data_dddf8f25cccb94596498c87794811f72
#
_entry.id   dddf8f25cccb94596498c87794811f72
#
_cell.length_a   1.000
_cell.length_b   1.000
_cell.length_c   1.000
_cell.angle_alpha   90.00
_cell.angle_beta   90.00
_cell.angle_gamma   90.00
#
_symmetry.space_group_name_H-M   'P 1'
#
loop_
_entity.id
_entity.type
_entity.pdbx_description
1 polymer ?
#
loop_
_entity_poly.entity_id
_entity_poly.type
_entity_poly.pdbx_seq_one_letter_code
_entity_poly.pdbx_strand_id
1 'polypeptide(L)'
;PFVRLCPDAEIVISGVGMAETAATITRLSREHRLDGREVVLCGIAGAYTLELALGEVVEICEECCVELPERFRKVYRNTPRTRLRLATSNSVHRSGATPDGRDIENMEGAALFALSEQLPFTATEIRAVSNYVGDDSSKWHIAEATESLAQKLKENYNI
;
A
#
# COMPACT_ATOMS: atom_id res chain seq x y z
N PRO A 1 -8.11 -14.34 8.74
CA PRO A 1 -7.07 -14.60 9.75
C PRO A 1 -6.46 -13.35 10.38
N PHE A 2 -6.64 -12.16 9.81
CA PHE A 2 -6.03 -10.91 10.33
C PHE A 2 -6.66 -10.37 11.62
N VAL A 3 -7.86 -10.79 11.98
CA VAL A 3 -8.69 -10.23 13.08
C VAL A 3 -8.12 -10.47 14.50
N ARG A 4 -7.07 -11.25 14.68
CA ARG A 4 -6.54 -11.60 16.02
C ARG A 4 -5.15 -11.09 16.33
N LEU A 5 -4.54 -10.29 15.48
CA LEU A 5 -3.10 -10.04 15.55
C LEU A 5 -2.70 -8.79 16.34
N CYS A 6 -3.63 -7.89 16.63
CA CYS A 6 -3.35 -6.70 17.41
C CYS A 6 -4.54 -6.33 18.29
N PRO A 7 -4.44 -6.50 19.62
CA PRO A 7 -5.54 -6.12 20.52
C PRO A 7 -5.91 -4.64 20.44
N ASP A 8 -4.93 -3.78 20.10
CA ASP A 8 -5.07 -2.32 20.06
C ASP A 8 -5.21 -1.76 18.64
N ALA A 9 -5.08 -2.59 17.59
CA ALA A 9 -5.27 -2.19 16.22
C ALA A 9 -6.68 -2.52 15.73
N GLU A 10 -7.29 -1.54 15.10
CA GLU A 10 -8.52 -1.71 14.38
C GLU A 10 -8.22 -2.11 12.93
N ILE A 11 -8.79 -3.23 12.47
CA ILE A 11 -8.64 -3.69 11.10
C ILE A 11 -9.89 -3.32 10.31
N VAL A 12 -9.67 -2.61 9.21
CA VAL A 12 -10.73 -2.18 8.28
C VAL A 12 -10.39 -2.64 6.87
N ILE A 13 -11.37 -3.19 6.16
CA ILE A 13 -11.23 -3.49 4.73
C ILE A 13 -11.55 -2.21 3.96
N SER A 14 -10.55 -1.68 3.25
CA SER A 14 -10.70 -0.43 2.49
C SER A 14 -11.42 -0.60 1.15
N GLY A 15 -11.52 -1.82 0.65
CA GLY A 15 -11.92 -2.09 -0.74
C GLY A 15 -10.73 -2.08 -1.70
N VAL A 16 -11.00 -2.27 -2.98
CA VAL A 16 -9.99 -2.28 -4.05
C VAL A 16 -10.07 -0.98 -4.83
N GLY A 17 -8.90 -0.37 -5.04
CA GLY A 17 -8.76 0.85 -5.82
C GLY A 17 -8.85 2.15 -5.01
N MET A 18 -8.32 3.21 -5.59
CA MET A 18 -8.20 4.53 -4.95
C MET A 18 -9.53 5.09 -4.48
N ALA A 19 -10.62 4.89 -5.24
CA ALA A 19 -11.93 5.44 -4.91
C ALA A 19 -12.51 4.81 -3.64
N GLU A 20 -12.48 3.48 -3.51
CA GLU A 20 -12.99 2.76 -2.35
C GLU A 20 -12.13 3.05 -1.11
N THR A 21 -10.82 3.10 -1.28
CA THR A 21 -9.89 3.47 -0.21
C THR A 21 -10.17 4.89 0.28
N ALA A 22 -10.33 5.84 -0.63
CA ALA A 22 -10.66 7.23 -0.27
C ALA A 22 -12.01 7.34 0.45
N ALA A 23 -13.04 6.64 -0.02
CA ALA A 23 -14.35 6.62 0.61
C ALA A 23 -14.28 6.07 2.04
N THR A 24 -13.56 4.96 2.23
CA THR A 24 -13.38 4.33 3.55
C THR A 24 -12.61 5.25 4.51
N ILE A 25 -11.47 5.82 4.10
CA ILE A 25 -10.68 6.73 4.93
C ILE A 25 -11.51 7.99 5.30
N THR A 26 -12.23 8.55 4.34
CA THR A 26 -13.09 9.73 4.57
C THR A 26 -14.19 9.42 5.59
N ARG A 27 -14.84 8.25 5.50
CA ARG A 27 -15.85 7.82 6.47
C ARG A 27 -15.26 7.68 7.86
N LEU A 28 -14.13 7.00 8.02
CA LEU A 28 -13.43 6.83 9.29
C LEU A 28 -13.00 8.17 9.90
N SER A 29 -12.52 9.10 9.07
CA SER A 29 -12.15 10.45 9.53
C SER A 29 -13.37 11.23 10.05
N ARG A 30 -14.51 11.16 9.36
CA ARG A 30 -15.76 11.80 9.83
C ARG A 30 -16.27 11.21 11.15
N GLU A 31 -15.93 9.96 11.44
CA GLU A 31 -16.23 9.28 12.70
C GLU A 31 -15.16 9.58 13.78
N HIS A 32 -14.19 10.46 13.52
CA HIS A 32 -13.04 10.79 14.40
C HIS A 32 -12.18 9.58 14.80
N ARG A 33 -12.22 8.51 14.01
CA ARG A 33 -11.50 7.26 14.31
C ARG A 33 -10.04 7.29 13.88
N LEU A 34 -9.63 8.28 13.12
CA LEU A 34 -8.26 8.44 12.61
C LEU A 34 -7.46 9.54 13.32
N ASP A 35 -8.10 10.36 14.15
CA ASP A 35 -7.48 11.54 14.75
C ASP A 35 -6.24 11.18 15.57
N GLY A 36 -5.07 11.68 15.15
CA GLY A 36 -3.78 11.43 15.79
C GLY A 36 -3.26 9.99 15.67
N ARG A 37 -3.90 9.15 14.88
CA ARG A 37 -3.49 7.74 14.69
C ARG A 37 -2.54 7.55 13.51
N GLU A 38 -1.86 6.43 13.51
CA GLU A 38 -1.21 5.88 12.32
C GLU A 38 -2.21 5.00 11.55
N VAL A 39 -2.33 5.26 10.25
CA VAL A 39 -3.08 4.43 9.31
C VAL A 39 -2.09 3.65 8.47
N VAL A 40 -2.09 2.33 8.63
CA VAL A 40 -1.22 1.43 7.87
C VAL A 40 -2.04 0.77 6.76
N LEU A 41 -1.80 1.17 5.52
CA LEU A 41 -2.41 0.53 4.35
C LEU A 41 -1.56 -0.69 3.96
N CYS A 42 -2.16 -1.86 4.06
CA CYS A 42 -1.47 -3.13 3.79
C CYS A 42 -2.13 -3.88 2.65
N GLY A 43 -1.33 -4.42 1.74
CA GLY A 43 -1.84 -5.20 0.62
C GLY A 43 -0.72 -5.86 -0.19
N ILE A 44 -1.13 -6.46 -1.30
CA ILE A 44 -0.19 -7.02 -2.29
C ILE A 44 0.13 -5.99 -3.36
N ALA A 45 1.20 -6.24 -4.12
CA ALA A 45 1.64 -5.40 -5.23
C ALA A 45 2.29 -6.22 -6.35
N GLY A 46 2.27 -5.68 -7.57
CA GLY A 46 3.04 -6.20 -8.69
C GLY A 46 4.40 -5.51 -8.76
N ALA A 47 5.49 -6.26 -8.91
CA ALA A 47 6.82 -5.69 -9.07
C ALA A 47 7.15 -5.44 -10.55
N TYR A 48 7.74 -4.30 -10.85
CA TYR A 48 8.29 -3.99 -12.19
C TYR A 48 9.70 -4.55 -12.39
N THR A 49 10.37 -4.89 -11.30
CA THR A 49 11.77 -5.34 -11.31
C THR A 49 11.93 -6.70 -10.66
N LEU A 50 12.85 -7.50 -11.17
CA LEU A 50 13.26 -8.78 -10.58
C LEU A 50 14.17 -8.62 -9.35
N GLU A 51 14.55 -7.40 -8.99
CA GLU A 51 15.30 -7.12 -7.77
C GLU A 51 14.46 -7.27 -6.49
N LEU A 52 13.13 -7.26 -6.64
CA LEU A 52 12.19 -7.57 -5.59
C LEU A 52 11.70 -9.00 -5.76
N ALA A 53 11.92 -9.85 -4.77
CA ALA A 53 11.50 -11.24 -4.80
C ALA A 53 9.99 -11.37 -4.57
N LEU A 54 9.38 -12.44 -5.11
CA LEU A 54 8.00 -12.81 -4.73
C LEU A 54 7.94 -13.07 -3.22
N GLY A 55 6.91 -12.57 -2.56
CA GLY A 55 6.76 -12.62 -1.10
C GLY A 55 7.58 -11.57 -0.35
N GLU A 56 8.46 -10.81 -1.00
CA GLU A 56 9.20 -9.73 -0.34
C GLU A 56 8.24 -8.63 0.12
N VAL A 57 8.42 -8.17 1.37
CA VAL A 57 7.58 -7.12 1.96
C VAL A 57 8.37 -5.83 2.04
N VAL A 58 7.80 -4.77 1.51
CA VAL A 58 8.43 -3.45 1.39
C VAL A 58 7.56 -2.36 2.02
N GLU A 59 8.19 -1.28 2.49
CA GLU A 59 7.52 -0.05 2.87
C GLU A 59 7.65 0.97 1.74
N ILE A 60 6.55 1.64 1.42
CA ILE A 60 6.51 2.62 0.33
C ILE A 60 6.96 3.98 0.82
N CYS A 61 8.06 4.48 0.24
CA CYS A 61 8.59 5.82 0.55
C CYS A 61 8.17 6.89 -0.46
N GLU A 62 7.83 6.51 -1.69
CA GLU A 62 7.26 7.40 -2.69
C GLU A 62 6.09 6.72 -3.42
N GLU A 63 5.02 7.48 -3.65
CA GLU A 63 3.82 7.04 -4.37
C GLU A 63 3.42 8.06 -5.42
N CYS A 64 2.94 7.57 -6.58
CA CYS A 64 2.48 8.43 -7.67
C CYS A 64 1.33 7.76 -8.42
N CYS A 65 0.35 8.52 -8.91
CA CYS A 65 -0.64 8.02 -9.85
C CYS A 65 -0.12 8.23 -11.28
N VAL A 66 0.52 7.20 -11.85
CA VAL A 66 1.21 7.29 -13.16
C VAL A 66 0.22 7.47 -14.33
N GLU A 67 -1.03 7.07 -14.16
CA GLU A 67 -2.07 7.18 -15.21
C GLU A 67 -2.54 8.62 -15.44
N LEU A 68 -2.23 9.55 -14.53
CA LEU A 68 -2.49 10.96 -14.77
C LEU A 68 -1.52 11.54 -15.80
N PRO A 69 -1.96 12.50 -16.64
CA PRO A 69 -1.04 13.28 -17.47
C PRO A 69 0.07 13.89 -16.60
N GLU A 70 1.32 13.88 -17.11
CA GLU A 70 2.51 14.29 -16.35
C GLU A 70 2.33 15.60 -15.58
N ARG A 71 1.75 16.62 -16.23
CA ARG A 71 1.50 17.96 -15.61
C ARG A 71 0.58 17.92 -14.38
N PHE A 72 -0.14 16.84 -14.15
CA PHE A 72 -1.05 16.65 -13.01
C PHE A 72 -0.56 15.58 -12.03
N ARG A 73 0.57 14.93 -12.33
CA ARG A 73 1.16 13.94 -11.43
C ARG A 73 1.72 14.61 -10.21
N LYS A 74 1.42 14.04 -9.06
CA LYS A 74 2.02 14.41 -7.80
C LYS A 74 2.76 13.20 -7.24
N VAL A 75 3.98 13.42 -6.79
CA VAL A 75 4.75 12.42 -6.04
C VAL A 75 4.53 12.70 -4.57
N TYR A 76 3.90 11.75 -3.89
CA TYR A 76 3.75 11.75 -2.44
C TYR A 76 4.99 11.11 -1.83
N ARG A 77 5.58 11.77 -0.83
CA ARG A 77 6.75 11.24 -0.11
C ARG A 77 6.37 10.95 1.32
N ASN A 78 6.80 9.79 1.81
CA ASN A 78 6.55 9.37 3.17
C ASN A 78 7.87 9.22 3.93
N THR A 79 7.82 9.51 5.24
CA THR A 79 8.94 9.22 6.13
C THR A 79 8.82 7.77 6.58
N PRO A 80 9.83 6.92 6.29
CA PRO A 80 9.79 5.51 6.68
C PRO A 80 9.62 5.30 8.18
N ARG A 81 8.83 4.31 8.56
CA ARG A 81 8.47 3.99 9.95
C ARG A 81 8.86 2.59 10.38
N THR A 82 9.22 1.73 9.43
CA THR A 82 9.65 0.36 9.68
C THR A 82 11.12 0.16 9.32
N ARG A 83 11.61 -1.07 9.50
CA ARG A 83 12.93 -1.48 9.04
C ARG A 83 12.87 -2.30 7.74
N LEU A 84 11.72 -2.29 7.07
CA LEU A 84 11.55 -2.96 5.79
C LEU A 84 12.38 -2.27 4.69
N ARG A 85 12.67 -3.01 3.64
CA ARG A 85 13.23 -2.41 2.43
C ARG A 85 12.29 -1.34 1.90
N LEU A 86 12.84 -0.22 1.49
CA LEU A 86 12.06 0.85 0.90
C LEU A 86 11.85 0.61 -0.59
N ALA A 87 10.67 0.94 -1.08
CA ALA A 87 10.33 0.88 -2.48
C ALA A 87 9.53 2.11 -2.91
N THR A 88 9.57 2.41 -4.20
CA THR A 88 8.75 3.42 -4.86
C THR A 88 7.60 2.74 -5.60
N SER A 89 6.44 3.38 -5.61
CA SER A 89 5.21 2.76 -6.11
C SER A 89 4.42 3.66 -7.07
N ASN A 90 3.69 3.01 -7.98
CA ASN A 90 2.63 3.61 -8.77
C ASN A 90 1.26 3.11 -8.30
N SER A 91 0.34 4.04 -8.05
CA SER A 91 -1.08 3.71 -7.98
C SER A 91 -1.68 3.68 -9.37
N VAL A 92 -2.34 2.58 -9.70
CA VAL A 92 -2.94 2.32 -11.01
C VAL A 92 -4.39 1.84 -10.87
N HIS A 93 -5.21 2.03 -11.90
CA HIS A 93 -6.56 1.48 -11.94
C HIS A 93 -6.59 0.05 -12.48
N ARG A 94 -5.54 -0.34 -13.18
CA ARG A 94 -5.39 -1.66 -13.78
C ARG A 94 -3.91 -2.05 -13.81
N SER A 95 -3.61 -3.30 -13.45
CA SER A 95 -2.26 -3.85 -13.55
C SER A 95 -1.71 -3.77 -14.97
N GLY A 96 -0.39 -3.56 -15.08
CA GLY A 96 0.34 -3.49 -16.34
C GLY A 96 0.63 -2.07 -16.81
N ALA A 97 0.58 -1.08 -15.93
CA ALA A 97 1.00 0.28 -16.26
C ALA A 97 2.52 0.36 -16.51
N THR A 98 2.94 1.44 -17.15
CA THR A 98 4.37 1.72 -17.36
C THR A 98 5.04 2.00 -16.01
N PRO A 99 6.24 1.43 -15.74
CA PRO A 99 6.92 1.59 -14.44
C PRO A 99 7.29 3.04 -14.10
N ASP A 100 7.59 3.86 -15.10
CA ASP A 100 7.97 5.28 -14.93
C ASP A 100 9.06 5.48 -13.84
N GLY A 101 10.03 4.53 -13.78
CA GLY A 101 11.11 4.51 -12.81
C GLY A 101 10.72 4.05 -11.40
N ARG A 102 9.55 3.45 -11.22
CA ARG A 102 9.08 2.90 -9.94
C ARG A 102 9.39 1.42 -9.81
N ASP A 103 9.40 0.94 -8.57
CA ASP A 103 9.72 -0.46 -8.24
C ASP A 103 8.52 -1.38 -8.34
N ILE A 104 7.34 -0.89 -7.91
CA ILE A 104 6.09 -1.67 -7.84
C ILE A 104 4.88 -0.88 -8.33
N GLU A 105 3.75 -1.59 -8.54
CA GLU A 105 2.42 -1.00 -8.69
C GLU A 105 1.43 -1.56 -7.68
N ASN A 106 0.50 -0.72 -7.26
CA ASN A 106 -0.65 -1.05 -6.44
C ASN A 106 -1.89 -0.27 -6.92
N MET A 107 -3.03 -0.39 -6.24
CA MET A 107 -4.27 0.27 -6.67
C MET A 107 -4.80 1.32 -5.68
N GLU A 108 -4.16 1.56 -4.55
CA GLU A 108 -4.74 2.32 -3.43
C GLU A 108 -3.84 3.44 -2.87
N GLY A 109 -2.52 3.29 -2.95
CA GLY A 109 -1.55 4.08 -2.18
C GLY A 109 -1.69 5.59 -2.36
N ALA A 110 -1.90 6.08 -3.58
CA ALA A 110 -2.04 7.51 -3.83
C ALA A 110 -3.25 8.13 -3.10
N ALA A 111 -4.33 7.36 -2.91
CA ALA A 111 -5.48 7.83 -2.14
C ALA A 111 -5.15 7.99 -0.65
N LEU A 112 -4.42 7.03 -0.06
CA LEU A 112 -3.96 7.13 1.33
C LEU A 112 -3.12 8.38 1.54
N PHE A 113 -2.07 8.56 0.74
CA PHE A 113 -1.14 9.68 0.91
C PHE A 113 -1.79 11.03 0.60
N ALA A 114 -2.66 11.11 -0.42
CA ALA A 114 -3.40 12.34 -0.71
C ALA A 114 -4.26 12.78 0.48
N LEU A 115 -4.93 11.83 1.14
CA LEU A 115 -5.78 12.12 2.28
C LEU A 115 -4.99 12.41 3.56
N SER A 116 -3.82 11.79 3.76
CA SER A 116 -2.97 12.06 4.93
C SER A 116 -2.41 13.49 4.95
N GLU A 117 -2.33 14.17 3.81
CA GLU A 117 -1.96 15.58 3.74
C GLU A 117 -3.09 16.53 4.17
N GLN A 118 -4.33 16.03 4.23
CA GLN A 118 -5.53 16.84 4.51
C GLN A 118 -6.21 16.48 5.83
N LEU A 119 -5.96 15.28 6.36
CA LEU A 119 -6.65 14.72 7.51
C LEU A 119 -5.65 14.46 8.65
N PRO A 120 -6.09 14.47 9.91
CA PRO A 120 -5.21 14.42 11.08
C PRO A 120 -4.75 13.00 11.43
N PHE A 121 -4.17 12.27 10.47
CA PHE A 121 -3.54 10.98 10.69
C PHE A 121 -2.17 10.89 9.99
N THR A 122 -1.35 9.96 10.41
CA THR A 122 -0.10 9.62 9.72
C THR A 122 -0.28 8.39 8.88
N ALA A 123 0.30 8.39 7.67
CA ALA A 123 0.18 7.28 6.72
C ALA A 123 1.45 6.42 6.70
N THR A 124 1.26 5.12 6.62
CA THR A 124 2.29 4.14 6.26
C THR A 124 1.70 3.19 5.24
N GLU A 125 2.46 2.84 4.22
CA GLU A 125 2.03 1.85 3.24
C GLU A 125 3.03 0.70 3.20
N ILE A 126 2.52 -0.54 3.33
CA ILE A 126 3.31 -1.77 3.34
C ILE A 126 2.73 -2.72 2.30
N ARG A 127 3.58 -3.18 1.39
CA ARG A 127 3.18 -4.08 0.30
C ARG A 127 4.01 -5.35 0.28
N ALA A 128 3.37 -6.47 -0.04
CA ALA A 128 4.04 -7.72 -0.34
C ALA A 128 3.97 -7.99 -1.85
N VAL A 129 5.09 -8.33 -2.45
CA VAL A 129 5.17 -8.63 -3.88
C VAL A 129 4.47 -9.95 -4.16
N SER A 130 3.39 -9.92 -4.95
CA SER A 130 2.61 -11.11 -5.31
C SER A 130 2.89 -11.62 -6.73
N ASN A 131 3.39 -10.76 -7.61
CA ASN A 131 3.62 -11.07 -9.02
C ASN A 131 4.60 -10.08 -9.63
N TYR A 132 5.11 -10.41 -10.80
CA TYR A 132 5.74 -9.40 -11.66
C TYR A 132 4.70 -8.82 -12.60
N VAL A 133 4.83 -7.51 -12.87
CA VAL A 133 3.91 -6.80 -13.76
C VAL A 133 3.98 -7.39 -15.17
N GLY A 134 2.83 -7.75 -15.72
CA GLY A 134 2.71 -8.46 -16.99
C GLY A 134 2.49 -9.96 -16.85
N ASP A 135 2.64 -10.54 -15.66
CA ASP A 135 2.28 -11.93 -15.43
C ASP A 135 0.77 -12.15 -15.55
N ASP A 136 0.42 -13.32 -16.10
CA ASP A 136 -0.97 -13.79 -16.04
C ASP A 136 -1.41 -13.98 -14.59
N SER A 137 -2.64 -13.58 -14.27
CA SER A 137 -3.16 -13.63 -12.89
C SER A 137 -3.16 -15.03 -12.26
N SER A 138 -3.16 -16.10 -13.07
CA SER A 138 -3.01 -17.48 -12.59
C SER A 138 -1.63 -17.78 -11.98
N LYS A 139 -0.64 -16.93 -12.24
CA LYS A 139 0.73 -17.02 -11.72
C LYS A 139 0.97 -16.16 -10.49
N TRP A 140 -0.05 -15.46 -10.00
CA TRP A 140 0.10 -14.58 -8.85
C TRP A 140 0.21 -15.38 -7.55
N HIS A 141 1.21 -15.12 -6.76
CA HIS A 141 1.53 -15.76 -5.47
C HIS A 141 0.81 -15.07 -4.30
N ILE A 142 -0.51 -14.85 -4.42
CA ILE A 142 -1.29 -14.05 -3.46
C ILE A 142 -1.23 -14.64 -2.05
N ALA A 143 -1.36 -15.96 -1.91
CA ALA A 143 -1.36 -16.62 -0.60
C ALA A 143 -0.01 -16.44 0.12
N GLU A 144 1.10 -16.67 -0.59
CA GLU A 144 2.46 -16.52 -0.07
C GLU A 144 2.75 -15.05 0.30
N ALA A 145 2.42 -14.11 -0.58
CA ALA A 145 2.59 -12.69 -0.32
C ALA A 145 1.78 -12.23 0.90
N THR A 146 0.54 -12.71 1.03
CA THR A 146 -0.32 -12.37 2.17
C THR A 146 0.22 -12.94 3.49
N GLU A 147 0.78 -14.16 3.48
CA GLU A 147 1.40 -14.77 4.67
C GLU A 147 2.66 -14.00 5.09
N SER A 148 3.54 -13.68 4.13
CA SER A 148 4.73 -12.88 4.36
C SER A 148 4.38 -11.49 4.93
N LEU A 149 3.36 -10.84 4.36
CA LEU A 149 2.85 -9.56 4.85
C LEU A 149 2.40 -9.66 6.31
N ALA A 150 1.58 -10.67 6.64
CA ALA A 150 1.09 -10.87 7.99
C ALA A 150 2.22 -11.08 9.00
N GLN A 151 3.26 -11.85 8.63
CA GLN A 151 4.42 -12.07 9.47
C GLN A 151 5.19 -10.75 9.70
N LYS A 152 5.45 -9.97 8.63
CA LYS A 152 6.19 -8.72 8.74
C LYS A 152 5.45 -7.64 9.51
N LEU A 153 4.13 -7.59 9.41
CA LEU A 153 3.31 -6.71 10.24
C LEU A 153 3.46 -7.05 11.73
N LYS A 154 3.43 -8.34 12.10
CA LYS A 154 3.67 -8.78 13.49
C LYS A 154 5.03 -8.32 13.99
N GLU A 155 6.09 -8.53 13.19
CA GLU A 155 7.47 -8.18 13.57
C GLU A 155 7.66 -6.67 13.77
N ASN A 156 7.01 -5.82 12.95
CA ASN A 156 7.24 -4.38 12.96
C ASN A 156 6.30 -3.61 13.92
N TYR A 157 5.12 -4.15 14.21
CA TYR A 157 4.11 -3.49 15.05
C TYR A 157 3.87 -4.21 16.39
N ASN A 158 4.65 -5.26 16.71
CA ASN A 158 4.52 -6.08 17.93
C ASN A 158 3.08 -6.62 18.14
N ILE A 159 2.46 -7.07 17.04
CA ILE A 159 1.07 -7.52 16.99
C ILE A 159 0.97 -9.05 16.82
#